data_8abe6f4d6a67bd14927f52473dab08d4
#
_entry.id   8abe6f4d6a67bd14927f52473dab08d4
#
_cell.length_a   1.000
_cell.length_b   1.000
_cell.length_c   1.000
_cell.angle_alpha   90.00
_cell.angle_beta   90.00
_cell.angle_gamma   90.00
#
_symmetry.space_group_name_H-M   'P 1'
#
loop_
_entity.id
_entity.type
_entity.pdbx_description
1 polymer ?
#
loop_
_entity_poly.entity_id
_entity_poly.type
_entity_poly.pdbx_seq_one_letter_code
_entity_poly.pdbx_strand_id
1 'polypeptide(L)'
;MWIDTHCHTKHSYDNWLEPLDLIRRARALGLDGVCITEHYSYEASEPIEAIARDEGFLLLRGVEIATDRGHLLAYGVQDDGWNIWKRDNYLPLLAVIEHINSIGGICVPAHPFREVGLASLLEGLLDLQGIAAVESHNGSNRDSDNDLAISSAAQMQLPTLGGSDCHKVSAVGRCATEFLQPVSDMASFIAAVRNGQCRGAYYQPYVQAQLAA
;
A
#
# COMPACT_ATOMS: atom_id res chain seq x y z
N MET A 1 11.78 8.51 -7.97
CA MET A 1 11.74 8.56 -6.51
C MET A 1 11.16 7.29 -5.95
N TRP A 2 11.44 6.95 -4.70
CA TRP A 2 11.04 5.70 -4.09
C TRP A 2 10.14 5.92 -2.88
N ILE A 3 8.95 5.32 -2.89
CA ILE A 3 7.97 5.41 -1.81
C ILE A 3 7.57 3.99 -1.38
N ASP A 4 7.62 3.69 -0.09
CA ASP A 4 7.01 2.49 0.46
C ASP A 4 5.49 2.73 0.54
N THR A 5 4.73 2.07 -0.32
CA THR A 5 3.31 2.40 -0.52
C THR A 5 2.35 1.63 0.37
N HIS A 6 2.84 0.71 1.21
CA HIS A 6 2.03 -0.11 2.11
C HIS A 6 2.72 -0.26 3.47
N CYS A 7 2.32 0.57 4.42
CA CYS A 7 2.93 0.61 5.75
C CYS A 7 1.86 0.66 6.85
N HIS A 8 2.13 -0.06 7.93
CA HIS A 8 1.31 -0.06 9.15
C HIS A 8 2.09 0.45 10.35
N THR A 9 1.37 1.05 11.30
CA THR A 9 1.93 1.52 12.57
C THR A 9 1.08 1.01 13.74
N LYS A 10 1.41 1.43 14.95
CA LYS A 10 0.63 1.12 16.17
C LYS A 10 -0.83 1.60 16.13
N HIS A 11 -1.22 2.34 15.11
CA HIS A 11 -2.61 2.76 14.90
C HIS A 11 -3.45 1.68 14.20
N SER A 12 -2.80 0.63 13.65
CA SER A 12 -3.45 -0.63 13.32
C SER A 12 -3.54 -1.52 14.56
N TYR A 13 -4.61 -2.29 14.68
CA TYR A 13 -4.91 -3.12 15.86
C TYR A 13 -3.91 -4.25 16.11
N ASP A 14 -3.12 -4.62 15.14
CA ASP A 14 -2.20 -5.77 15.11
C ASP A 14 -0.71 -5.37 15.07
N ASN A 15 -0.40 -4.08 15.28
CA ASN A 15 0.94 -3.52 15.10
C ASN A 15 1.39 -2.68 16.31
N TRP A 16 2.68 -2.70 16.59
CA TRP A 16 3.32 -1.92 17.66
C TRP A 16 4.40 -0.97 17.16
N LEU A 17 4.55 -0.84 15.83
CA LEU A 17 5.56 0.00 15.21
C LEU A 17 5.25 1.48 15.44
N GLU A 18 6.15 2.18 16.14
CA GLU A 18 6.02 3.61 16.33
C GLU A 18 6.21 4.37 15.00
N PRO A 19 5.32 5.32 14.67
CA PRO A 19 5.41 6.09 13.43
C PRO A 19 6.75 6.80 13.24
N LEU A 20 7.34 7.33 14.30
CA LEU A 20 8.63 8.00 14.25
C LEU A 20 9.75 7.04 13.86
N ASP A 21 9.72 5.81 14.38
CA ASP A 21 10.73 4.80 14.05
C ASP A 21 10.60 4.32 12.60
N LEU A 22 9.36 4.20 12.10
CA LEU A 22 9.09 3.91 10.70
C LEU A 22 9.68 4.99 9.78
N ILE A 23 9.37 6.26 10.04
CA ILE A 23 9.84 7.41 9.24
C ILE A 23 11.38 7.49 9.26
N ARG A 24 11.99 7.37 10.42
CA ARG A 24 13.46 7.39 10.56
C ARG A 24 14.12 6.24 9.83
N ARG A 25 13.53 5.05 9.90
CA ARG A 25 14.04 3.88 9.17
C ARG A 25 13.91 4.06 7.68
N ALA A 26 12.77 4.53 7.18
CA ALA A 26 12.54 4.82 5.76
C ALA A 26 13.57 5.81 5.21
N ARG A 27 13.79 6.91 5.94
CA ARG A 27 14.82 7.91 5.60
C ARG A 27 16.23 7.32 5.60
N ALA A 28 16.58 6.53 6.61
CA ALA A 28 17.90 5.90 6.72
C ALA A 28 18.20 4.93 5.57
N LEU A 29 17.16 4.35 4.97
CA LEU A 29 17.26 3.53 3.77
C LEU A 29 17.31 4.32 2.47
N GLY A 30 17.07 5.65 2.52
CA GLY A 30 17.03 6.51 1.34
C GLY A 30 15.70 6.48 0.57
N LEU A 31 14.61 6.07 1.23
CA LEU A 31 13.27 6.28 0.68
C LEU A 31 12.92 7.77 0.70
N ASP A 32 12.20 8.22 -0.32
CA ASP A 32 11.73 9.60 -0.45
C ASP A 32 10.43 9.86 0.33
N GLY A 33 9.66 8.79 0.63
CA GLY A 33 8.40 8.88 1.34
C GLY A 33 7.83 7.53 1.74
N VAL A 34 6.74 7.56 2.48
CA VAL A 34 5.93 6.40 2.84
C VAL A 34 4.45 6.71 2.67
N CYS A 35 3.64 5.69 2.38
CA CYS A 35 2.19 5.76 2.48
C CYS A 35 1.72 4.89 3.65
N ILE A 36 1.05 5.50 4.61
CA ILE A 36 0.45 4.79 5.73
C ILE A 36 -0.92 4.29 5.30
N THR A 37 -1.17 3.00 5.50
CA THR A 37 -2.39 2.30 5.07
C THR A 37 -2.95 1.47 6.21
N GLU A 38 -3.27 2.15 7.33
CA GLU A 38 -3.80 1.47 8.51
C GLU A 38 -5.06 0.67 8.19
N HIS A 39 -5.31 -0.39 8.96
CA HIS A 39 -6.49 -1.22 8.76
C HIS A 39 -7.77 -0.47 9.10
N TYR A 40 -8.77 -0.53 8.22
CA TYR A 40 -10.16 -0.12 8.41
C TYR A 40 -10.44 1.38 8.62
N SER A 41 -9.46 2.18 8.98
CA SER A 41 -9.65 3.59 9.29
C SER A 41 -8.56 4.45 8.65
N TYR A 42 -8.98 5.37 7.80
CA TYR A 42 -8.11 6.41 7.27
C TYR A 42 -7.75 7.44 8.35
N GLU A 43 -8.71 7.76 9.23
CA GLU A 43 -8.52 8.74 10.30
C GLU A 43 -7.49 8.27 11.34
N ALA A 44 -7.33 6.95 11.51
CA ALA A 44 -6.34 6.39 12.43
C ALA A 44 -4.89 6.84 12.14
N SER A 45 -4.57 7.17 10.89
CA SER A 45 -3.25 7.67 10.48
C SER A 45 -3.07 9.20 10.63
N GLU A 46 -4.11 9.95 10.97
CA GLU A 46 -4.06 11.43 11.08
C GLU A 46 -2.95 11.92 12.05
N PRO A 47 -2.76 11.34 13.24
CA PRO A 47 -1.73 11.80 14.17
C PRO A 47 -0.31 11.71 13.60
N ILE A 48 -0.08 10.89 12.57
CA ILE A 48 1.25 10.67 11.98
C ILE A 48 1.66 11.85 11.10
N GLU A 49 0.71 12.63 10.58
CA GLU A 49 1.02 13.80 9.74
C GLU A 49 1.89 14.83 10.45
N ALA A 50 1.60 15.08 11.72
CA ALA A 50 2.39 16.01 12.52
C ALA A 50 3.83 15.52 12.68
N ILE A 51 4.01 14.23 12.96
CA ILE A 51 5.34 13.59 13.11
C ILE A 51 6.13 13.69 11.79
N ALA A 52 5.50 13.36 10.67
CA ALA A 52 6.15 13.41 9.36
C ALA A 52 6.54 14.84 8.95
N ARG A 53 5.68 15.83 9.25
CA ARG A 53 5.96 17.24 9.01
C ARG A 53 7.14 17.73 9.84
N ASP A 54 7.19 17.38 11.12
CA ASP A 54 8.29 17.76 12.02
C ASP A 54 9.61 17.13 11.60
N GLU A 55 9.56 15.91 11.08
CA GLU A 55 10.71 15.22 10.50
C GLU A 55 11.04 15.73 9.07
N GLY A 56 10.20 16.51 8.39
CA GLY A 56 10.41 16.95 7.01
C GLY A 56 10.46 15.77 6.04
N PHE A 57 9.54 14.81 6.18
CA PHE A 57 9.50 13.60 5.37
C PHE A 57 8.13 13.44 4.67
N LEU A 58 8.14 13.01 3.40
CA LEU A 58 6.90 12.82 2.67
C LEU A 58 6.08 11.68 3.28
N LEU A 59 4.88 12.02 3.72
CA LEU A 59 3.87 11.08 4.18
C LEU A 59 2.65 11.20 3.28
N LEU A 60 2.24 10.07 2.72
CA LEU A 60 0.94 9.89 2.09
C LEU A 60 0.06 9.04 2.99
N ARG A 61 -1.26 9.14 2.82
CA ARG A 61 -2.22 8.37 3.61
C ARG A 61 -3.20 7.65 2.70
N GLY A 62 -3.39 6.38 2.97
CA GLY A 62 -4.40 5.51 2.38
C GLY A 62 -5.06 4.68 3.48
N VAL A 63 -5.73 3.62 3.11
CA VAL A 63 -6.32 2.66 4.03
C VAL A 63 -6.26 1.26 3.43
N GLU A 64 -5.97 0.25 4.25
CA GLU A 64 -6.11 -1.14 3.85
C GLU A 64 -7.46 -1.69 4.35
N ILE A 65 -8.25 -2.20 3.41
CA ILE A 65 -9.62 -2.62 3.60
C ILE A 65 -9.72 -4.13 3.44
N ALA A 66 -10.17 -4.84 4.49
CA ALA A 66 -10.52 -6.25 4.36
C ALA A 66 -11.88 -6.39 3.65
N THR A 67 -11.89 -7.18 2.60
CA THR A 67 -13.08 -7.46 1.81
C THR A 67 -13.44 -8.95 1.83
N ASP A 68 -14.57 -9.29 1.28
CA ASP A 68 -15.03 -10.68 1.13
C ASP A 68 -14.16 -11.51 0.16
N ARG A 69 -13.19 -10.88 -0.52
CA ARG A 69 -12.28 -11.52 -1.49
C ARG A 69 -10.81 -11.14 -1.32
N GLY A 70 -10.39 -10.72 -0.14
CA GLY A 70 -9.00 -10.31 0.15
C GLY A 70 -8.90 -8.84 0.55
N HIS A 71 -7.68 -8.35 0.65
CA HIS A 71 -7.41 -6.98 1.06
C HIS A 71 -7.28 -6.04 -0.15
N LEU A 72 -7.66 -4.80 0.07
CA LEU A 72 -7.65 -3.73 -0.93
C LEU A 72 -7.03 -2.48 -0.34
N LEU A 73 -5.97 -1.97 -0.97
CA LEU A 73 -5.45 -0.65 -0.68
C LEU A 73 -6.31 0.39 -1.39
N ALA A 74 -6.79 1.38 -0.65
CA ALA A 74 -7.52 2.51 -1.19
C ALA A 74 -6.74 3.80 -0.92
N TYR A 75 -6.51 4.57 -1.98
CA TYR A 75 -5.82 5.85 -1.95
C TYR A 75 -6.74 6.95 -2.46
N GLY A 76 -6.63 8.15 -1.88
CA GLY A 76 -7.45 9.30 -2.26
C GLY A 76 -8.75 9.42 -1.47
N VAL A 77 -8.94 8.61 -0.43
CA VAL A 77 -9.95 8.85 0.60
C VAL A 77 -9.51 10.02 1.48
N GLN A 78 -10.44 10.75 2.09
CA GLN A 78 -10.15 11.95 2.88
C GLN A 78 -10.57 11.82 4.35
N ASP A 79 -11.46 10.88 4.64
CA ASP A 79 -11.99 10.58 5.97
C ASP A 79 -12.55 9.15 5.98
N ASP A 80 -13.10 8.70 7.11
CA ASP A 80 -13.73 7.39 7.21
C ASP A 80 -15.16 7.33 6.65
N GLY A 81 -15.66 8.43 6.07
CA GLY A 81 -16.93 8.48 5.33
C GLY A 81 -16.96 7.58 4.08
N TRP A 82 -15.78 7.15 3.61
CA TRP A 82 -15.68 6.13 2.56
C TRP A 82 -16.36 4.80 2.95
N ASN A 83 -16.38 4.46 4.24
CA ASN A 83 -17.03 3.24 4.75
C ASN A 83 -18.54 3.45 4.95
N ILE A 84 -19.27 3.55 3.84
CA ILE A 84 -20.73 3.71 3.85
C ILE A 84 -21.46 2.52 4.49
N TRP A 85 -20.81 1.37 4.61
CA TRP A 85 -21.36 0.15 5.26
C TRP A 85 -21.25 0.20 6.78
N LYS A 86 -20.44 1.13 7.35
CA LYS A 86 -20.24 1.31 8.80
C LYS A 86 -19.82 0.02 9.52
N ARG A 87 -18.94 -0.75 8.90
CA ARG A 87 -18.39 -1.98 9.48
C ARG A 87 -16.89 -2.11 9.16
N ASP A 88 -16.17 -2.90 9.95
CA ASP A 88 -14.72 -2.92 9.99
C ASP A 88 -14.10 -4.12 9.24
N ASN A 89 -14.89 -5.08 8.77
CA ASN A 89 -14.35 -6.25 8.08
C ASN A 89 -15.31 -6.83 7.03
N TYR A 90 -14.73 -7.55 6.09
CA TYR A 90 -15.43 -8.28 5.03
C TYR A 90 -16.45 -7.42 4.27
N LEU A 91 -15.97 -6.28 3.81
CA LEU A 91 -16.76 -5.40 2.93
C LEU A 91 -16.91 -6.04 1.54
N PRO A 92 -18.00 -5.75 0.81
CA PRO A 92 -18.18 -6.30 -0.54
C PRO A 92 -17.19 -5.66 -1.53
N LEU A 93 -16.17 -6.42 -1.98
CA LEU A 93 -15.05 -5.93 -2.79
C LEU A 93 -15.48 -5.05 -3.95
N LEU A 94 -16.42 -5.53 -4.80
CA LEU A 94 -16.81 -4.79 -6.00
C LEU A 94 -17.51 -3.47 -5.68
N ALA A 95 -18.33 -3.45 -4.62
CA ALA A 95 -19.01 -2.23 -4.19
C ALA A 95 -18.02 -1.21 -3.56
N VAL A 96 -16.98 -1.70 -2.85
CA VAL A 96 -15.90 -0.85 -2.34
C VAL A 96 -15.13 -0.23 -3.50
N ILE A 97 -14.74 -1.00 -4.51
CA ILE A 97 -14.03 -0.49 -5.69
C ILE A 97 -14.88 0.58 -6.40
N GLU A 98 -16.15 0.31 -6.64
CA GLU A 98 -17.05 1.27 -7.28
C GLU A 98 -17.17 2.57 -6.46
N HIS A 99 -17.34 2.45 -5.15
CA HIS A 99 -17.47 3.60 -4.27
C HIS A 99 -16.19 4.45 -4.24
N ILE A 100 -15.01 3.83 -4.01
CA ILE A 100 -13.73 4.55 -3.97
C ILE A 100 -13.46 5.26 -5.31
N ASN A 101 -13.72 4.59 -6.42
CA ASN A 101 -13.58 5.22 -7.74
C ASN A 101 -14.53 6.40 -7.93
N SER A 102 -15.77 6.32 -7.43
CA SER A 102 -16.77 7.39 -7.56
C SER A 102 -16.39 8.68 -6.84
N ILE A 103 -15.61 8.58 -5.77
CA ILE A 103 -15.06 9.75 -5.03
C ILE A 103 -13.70 10.21 -5.54
N GLY A 104 -13.21 9.66 -6.67
CA GLY A 104 -11.96 10.06 -7.30
C GLY A 104 -10.71 9.34 -6.78
N GLY A 105 -10.85 8.41 -5.83
CA GLY A 105 -9.77 7.57 -5.34
C GLY A 105 -9.38 6.46 -6.32
N ILE A 106 -8.41 5.65 -5.93
CA ILE A 106 -7.97 4.45 -6.65
C ILE A 106 -7.91 3.25 -5.71
N CYS A 107 -8.13 2.08 -6.30
CA CYS A 107 -8.06 0.79 -5.63
C CYS A 107 -6.91 -0.05 -6.18
N VAL A 108 -6.18 -0.70 -5.28
CA VAL A 108 -5.07 -1.60 -5.60
C VAL A 108 -5.20 -2.86 -4.74
N PRO A 109 -5.39 -4.05 -5.33
CA PRO A 109 -5.38 -5.30 -4.57
C PRO A 109 -4.07 -5.46 -3.81
N ALA A 110 -4.15 -5.59 -2.48
CA ALA A 110 -3.02 -5.83 -1.61
C ALA A 110 -2.64 -7.31 -1.66
N HIS A 111 -1.34 -7.61 -1.75
CA HIS A 111 -0.80 -9.00 -1.67
C HIS A 111 -1.77 -10.07 -2.22
N PRO A 112 -2.23 -9.98 -3.50
CA PRO A 112 -3.42 -10.68 -4.00
C PRO A 112 -3.33 -12.21 -3.99
N PHE A 113 -2.12 -12.77 -3.89
CA PHE A 113 -1.88 -14.22 -3.84
C PHE A 113 -1.55 -14.74 -2.45
N ARG A 114 -1.45 -13.88 -1.43
CA ARG A 114 -1.33 -14.30 -0.04
C ARG A 114 -2.70 -14.70 0.50
N GLU A 115 -2.80 -15.91 1.03
CA GLU A 115 -4.01 -16.32 1.74
C GLU A 115 -4.12 -15.56 3.08
N VAL A 116 -5.19 -14.80 3.25
CA VAL A 116 -5.49 -14.03 4.45
C VAL A 116 -6.83 -14.50 5.01
N GLY A 117 -6.80 -15.23 6.11
CA GLY A 117 -8.02 -15.77 6.73
C GLY A 117 -8.80 -16.66 5.76
N LEU A 118 -10.08 -16.34 5.58
CA LEU A 118 -10.97 -17.09 4.68
C LEU A 118 -11.15 -16.45 3.29
N ALA A 119 -10.52 -15.29 3.07
CA ALA A 119 -10.67 -14.52 1.84
C ALA A 119 -9.33 -14.30 1.16
N SER A 120 -9.27 -14.54 -0.13
CA SER A 120 -8.11 -14.29 -0.97
C SER A 120 -8.56 -14.04 -2.40
N LEU A 121 -7.92 -13.11 -3.11
CA LEU A 121 -8.23 -12.85 -4.52
C LEU A 121 -7.79 -13.99 -5.42
N LEU A 122 -6.55 -14.48 -5.22
CA LEU A 122 -5.95 -15.53 -6.03
C LEU A 122 -6.20 -15.32 -7.53
N GLU A 123 -6.66 -16.37 -8.22
CA GLU A 123 -6.96 -16.32 -9.65
C GLU A 123 -8.09 -15.33 -10.01
N GLY A 124 -8.96 -14.98 -9.07
CA GLY A 124 -10.02 -13.97 -9.25
C GLY A 124 -9.49 -12.56 -9.52
N LEU A 125 -8.19 -12.31 -9.32
CA LEU A 125 -7.54 -11.05 -9.67
C LEU A 125 -7.68 -10.75 -11.17
N LEU A 126 -7.54 -11.74 -12.04
CA LEU A 126 -7.53 -11.54 -13.50
C LEU A 126 -8.86 -11.02 -14.05
N ASP A 127 -9.96 -11.30 -13.36
CA ASP A 127 -11.32 -10.87 -13.76
C ASP A 127 -11.72 -9.55 -13.08
N LEU A 128 -10.86 -9.01 -12.19
CA LEU A 128 -11.22 -7.85 -11.39
C LEU A 128 -11.11 -6.56 -12.22
N GLN A 129 -12.22 -5.80 -12.23
CA GLN A 129 -12.31 -4.52 -12.93
C GLN A 129 -12.28 -3.35 -11.94
N GLY A 130 -11.91 -2.16 -12.45
CA GLY A 130 -11.96 -0.92 -11.67
C GLY A 130 -10.76 -0.71 -10.73
N ILE A 131 -9.74 -1.54 -10.81
CA ILE A 131 -8.46 -1.36 -10.10
C ILE A 131 -7.48 -0.54 -10.94
N ALA A 132 -6.64 0.26 -10.30
CA ALA A 132 -5.69 1.14 -10.97
C ALA A 132 -4.29 0.52 -11.13
N ALA A 133 -3.93 -0.42 -10.28
CA ALA A 133 -2.66 -1.12 -10.25
C ALA A 133 -2.81 -2.43 -9.49
N VAL A 134 -1.76 -3.24 -9.43
CA VAL A 134 -1.63 -4.43 -8.57
C VAL A 134 -0.45 -4.26 -7.64
N GLU A 135 -0.58 -4.57 -6.36
CA GLU A 135 0.58 -4.72 -5.48
C GLU A 135 1.32 -6.00 -5.85
N SER A 136 2.35 -5.84 -6.68
CA SER A 136 3.14 -6.95 -7.20
C SER A 136 4.29 -7.36 -6.28
N HIS A 137 4.78 -6.42 -5.47
CA HIS A 137 5.87 -6.64 -4.54
C HIS A 137 5.43 -6.26 -3.12
N ASN A 138 5.08 -7.25 -2.32
CA ASN A 138 4.78 -7.05 -0.91
C ASN A 138 5.91 -7.65 -0.07
N GLY A 139 6.47 -6.86 0.84
CA GLY A 139 7.63 -7.24 1.65
C GLY A 139 7.35 -8.32 2.71
N SER A 140 6.09 -8.60 2.99
CA SER A 140 5.65 -9.64 3.92
C SER A 140 5.20 -10.93 3.23
N ASN A 141 5.18 -10.95 1.88
CA ASN A 141 4.87 -12.12 1.08
C ASN A 141 6.05 -13.10 0.96
N ARG A 142 5.74 -14.31 0.49
CA ARG A 142 6.72 -15.20 -0.14
C ARG A 142 7.05 -14.69 -1.53
N ASP A 143 8.26 -14.98 -2.01
CA ASP A 143 8.66 -14.57 -3.37
C ASP A 143 7.73 -15.17 -4.44
N SER A 144 7.26 -16.41 -4.25
CA SER A 144 6.30 -17.06 -5.16
C SER A 144 4.98 -16.29 -5.31
N ASP A 145 4.50 -15.67 -4.23
CA ASP A 145 3.24 -14.91 -4.24
C ASP A 145 3.44 -13.58 -5.00
N ASN A 146 4.61 -12.97 -4.84
CA ASN A 146 5.01 -11.79 -5.60
C ASN A 146 5.20 -12.12 -7.09
N ASP A 147 5.81 -13.26 -7.45
CA ASP A 147 5.98 -13.70 -8.84
C ASP A 147 4.64 -13.89 -9.55
N LEU A 148 3.65 -14.47 -8.86
CA LEU A 148 2.28 -14.59 -9.36
C LEU A 148 1.64 -13.22 -9.58
N ALA A 149 1.79 -12.30 -8.63
CA ALA A 149 1.25 -10.95 -8.73
C ALA A 149 1.89 -10.14 -9.88
N ILE A 150 3.21 -10.26 -10.07
CA ILE A 150 3.94 -9.69 -11.21
C ILE A 150 3.40 -10.20 -12.54
N SER A 151 3.25 -11.53 -12.65
CA SER A 151 2.77 -12.18 -13.87
C SER A 151 1.32 -11.76 -14.20
N SER A 152 0.46 -11.70 -13.18
CA SER A 152 -0.93 -11.27 -13.33
C SER A 152 -1.06 -9.81 -13.74
N ALA A 153 -0.28 -8.91 -13.11
CA ALA A 153 -0.26 -7.50 -13.49
C ALA A 153 0.17 -7.31 -14.95
N ALA A 154 1.18 -8.06 -15.40
CA ALA A 154 1.63 -8.04 -16.78
C ALA A 154 0.53 -8.53 -17.75
N GLN A 155 -0.17 -9.61 -17.41
CA GLN A 155 -1.29 -10.12 -18.19
C GLN A 155 -2.45 -9.11 -18.28
N MET A 156 -2.76 -8.42 -17.19
CA MET A 156 -3.79 -7.39 -17.11
C MET A 156 -3.34 -6.05 -17.74
N GLN A 157 -2.08 -5.90 -18.10
CA GLN A 157 -1.48 -4.65 -18.59
C GLN A 157 -1.65 -3.48 -17.59
N LEU A 158 -1.59 -3.78 -16.29
CA LEU A 158 -1.69 -2.79 -15.22
C LEU A 158 -0.32 -2.41 -14.68
N PRO A 159 -0.15 -1.16 -14.22
CA PRO A 159 1.02 -0.77 -13.45
C PRO A 159 1.09 -1.54 -12.12
N THR A 160 2.26 -1.52 -11.50
CA THR A 160 2.47 -2.23 -10.24
C THR A 160 2.89 -1.30 -9.13
N LEU A 161 2.48 -1.62 -7.90
CA LEU A 161 3.00 -1.02 -6.69
C LEU A 161 3.82 -2.02 -5.88
N GLY A 162 4.67 -1.50 -5.01
CA GLY A 162 5.44 -2.27 -4.04
C GLY A 162 5.41 -1.60 -2.68
N GLY A 163 5.09 -2.35 -1.65
CA GLY A 163 5.07 -1.89 -0.27
C GLY A 163 5.65 -2.93 0.68
N SER A 164 6.14 -2.49 1.83
CA SER A 164 6.74 -3.40 2.80
C SER A 164 5.72 -4.21 3.58
N ASP A 165 4.51 -3.68 3.76
CA ASP A 165 3.49 -4.23 4.65
C ASP A 165 4.08 -4.48 6.05
N CYS A 166 4.78 -3.46 6.56
CA CYS A 166 5.63 -3.59 7.72
C CYS A 166 4.84 -3.54 9.02
N HIS A 167 5.16 -4.51 9.91
CA HIS A 167 4.67 -4.58 11.27
C HIS A 167 5.82 -4.49 12.30
N LYS A 168 7.02 -4.17 11.83
CA LYS A 168 8.23 -3.96 12.64
C LYS A 168 9.25 -3.10 11.88
N VAL A 169 10.08 -2.36 12.60
CA VAL A 169 11.09 -1.47 12.03
C VAL A 169 11.98 -2.16 10.99
N SER A 170 12.38 -3.41 11.26
CA SER A 170 13.26 -4.15 10.36
C SER A 170 12.64 -4.55 9.03
N ALA A 171 11.31 -4.49 8.90
CA ALA A 171 10.62 -4.81 7.65
C ALA A 171 10.40 -3.59 6.76
N VAL A 172 10.46 -2.36 7.29
CA VAL A 172 10.28 -1.11 6.54
C VAL A 172 11.19 -1.08 5.32
N GLY A 173 10.63 -0.80 4.16
CA GLY A 173 11.36 -0.66 2.90
C GLY A 173 11.82 -1.97 2.25
N ARG A 174 11.33 -3.16 2.66
CA ARG A 174 11.66 -4.42 1.95
C ARG A 174 11.24 -4.39 0.49
N CYS A 175 10.07 -3.84 0.22
CA CYS A 175 9.58 -3.50 -1.10
C CYS A 175 9.17 -2.04 -1.11
N ALA A 176 9.23 -1.42 -2.28
CA ALA A 176 8.82 -0.04 -2.50
C ALA A 176 8.40 0.16 -3.95
N THR A 177 7.77 1.28 -4.21
CA THR A 177 7.37 1.71 -5.55
C THR A 177 8.33 2.78 -6.07
N GLU A 178 8.87 2.54 -7.26
CA GLU A 178 9.58 3.57 -8.03
C GLU A 178 8.57 4.41 -8.80
N PHE A 179 8.60 5.70 -8.60
CA PHE A 179 7.86 6.68 -9.38
C PHE A 179 8.79 7.39 -10.36
N LEU A 180 8.40 7.42 -11.64
CA LEU A 180 9.19 8.03 -12.72
C LEU A 180 9.06 9.56 -12.75
N GLN A 181 8.06 10.11 -12.06
CA GLN A 181 7.82 11.53 -11.88
C GLN A 181 7.80 11.86 -10.38
N PRO A 182 8.07 13.12 -10.00
CA PRO A 182 7.93 13.54 -8.61
C PRO A 182 6.52 13.36 -8.08
N VAL A 183 6.43 12.82 -6.87
CA VAL A 183 5.19 12.70 -6.08
C VAL A 183 5.36 13.55 -4.84
N SER A 184 4.49 14.53 -4.64
CA SER A 184 4.53 15.45 -3.51
C SER A 184 3.28 15.40 -2.63
N ASP A 185 2.22 14.78 -3.15
CA ASP A 185 0.91 14.69 -2.51
C ASP A 185 0.10 13.51 -3.09
N MET A 186 -1.09 13.27 -2.53
CA MET A 186 -1.96 12.18 -2.97
C MET A 186 -2.48 12.39 -4.41
N ALA A 187 -2.67 13.61 -4.86
CA ALA A 187 -3.14 13.87 -6.22
C ALA A 187 -2.09 13.48 -7.27
N SER A 188 -0.83 13.87 -7.05
CA SER A 188 0.30 13.48 -7.92
C SER A 188 0.58 11.98 -7.86
N PHE A 189 0.41 11.34 -6.68
CA PHE A 189 0.49 9.89 -6.53
C PHE A 189 -0.55 9.17 -7.41
N ILE A 190 -1.83 9.53 -7.27
CA ILE A 190 -2.92 8.94 -8.06
C ILE A 190 -2.70 9.15 -9.56
N ALA A 191 -2.29 10.36 -9.96
CA ALA A 191 -2.01 10.66 -11.36
C ALA A 191 -0.87 9.77 -11.90
N ALA A 192 0.22 9.59 -11.15
CA ALA A 192 1.32 8.74 -11.55
C ALA A 192 0.90 7.27 -11.70
N VAL A 193 0.09 6.75 -10.77
CA VAL A 193 -0.41 5.37 -10.85
C VAL A 193 -1.32 5.21 -12.08
N ARG A 194 -2.31 6.08 -12.26
CA ARG A 194 -3.24 6.01 -13.40
C ARG A 194 -2.55 6.10 -14.76
N ASN A 195 -1.44 6.82 -14.84
CA ASN A 195 -0.66 6.98 -16.06
C ASN A 195 0.42 5.90 -16.26
N GLY A 196 0.49 4.89 -15.39
CA GLY A 196 1.50 3.84 -15.48
C GLY A 196 2.94 4.33 -15.24
N GLN A 197 3.12 5.45 -14.54
CA GLN A 197 4.42 6.06 -14.25
C GLN A 197 5.01 5.57 -12.91
N CYS A 198 4.76 4.31 -12.59
CA CYS A 198 5.24 3.67 -11.38
C CYS A 198 5.50 2.18 -11.61
N ARG A 199 6.35 1.60 -10.75
CA ARG A 199 6.55 0.15 -10.69
C ARG A 199 6.94 -0.29 -9.29
N GLY A 200 6.38 -1.41 -8.83
CA GLY A 200 6.80 -2.08 -7.61
C GLY A 200 8.13 -2.80 -7.78
N ALA A 201 8.92 -2.89 -6.72
CA ALA A 201 10.17 -3.63 -6.72
C ALA A 201 10.62 -4.02 -5.29
N TYR A 202 11.49 -5.04 -5.20
CA TYR A 202 12.35 -5.22 -4.04
C TYR A 202 13.31 -4.03 -3.95
N TYR A 203 13.29 -3.31 -2.81
CA TYR A 203 14.07 -2.09 -2.68
C TYR A 203 15.55 -2.41 -2.41
N GLN A 204 16.40 -2.14 -3.38
CA GLN A 204 17.82 -2.55 -3.35
C GLN A 204 18.61 -2.04 -2.14
N PRO A 205 18.46 -0.79 -1.67
CA PRO A 205 19.14 -0.34 -0.45
C PRO A 205 18.76 -1.16 0.79
N TYR A 206 17.52 -1.64 0.89
CA TYR A 206 17.13 -2.55 1.97
C TYR A 206 17.87 -3.89 1.84
N VAL A 207 17.89 -4.48 0.65
CA VAL A 207 18.58 -5.76 0.38
C VAL A 207 20.06 -5.67 0.73
N GLN A 208 20.73 -4.60 0.30
CA GLN A 208 22.15 -4.35 0.60
C GLN A 208 22.39 -4.17 2.11
N ALA A 209 21.52 -3.46 2.82
CA ALA A 209 21.63 -3.28 4.27
C ALA A 209 21.51 -4.62 5.04
N GLN A 210 20.70 -5.57 4.55
CA GLN A 210 20.59 -6.91 5.16
C GLN A 210 21.84 -7.77 4.91
N LEU A 211 22.49 -7.62 3.77
CA LEU A 211 23.73 -8.37 3.45
C LEU A 211 24.95 -7.86 4.21
N ALA A 212 24.90 -6.63 4.72
CA ALA A 212 25.99 -5.97 5.45
C ALA A 212 25.90 -6.12 6.97
N ALA A 213 24.83 -6.67 7.49
CA ALA A 213 24.56 -6.83 8.93
C ALA A 213 24.90 -8.23 9.43
#